data_b7cb2cffa3086129fff3f3486012659d
#
_entry.id   b7cb2cffa3086129fff3f3486012659d
#
_cell.length_a   1.000
_cell.length_b   1.000
_cell.length_c   1.000
_cell.angle_alpha   90.00
_cell.angle_beta   90.00
_cell.angle_gamma   90.00
#
_symmetry.space_group_name_H-M   'P 1'
#
loop_
_entity.id
_entity.type
_entity.pdbx_description
1 polymer ?
#
loop_
_entity_poly.entity_id
_entity_poly.type
_entity_poly.pdbx_seq_one_letter_code
_entity_poly.pdbx_strand_id
1 'polypeptide(L)'
;MVFRLCEEDALFTGDNILGHGTSVFEDLEVYLSTLEKMKYYFSGRAYPGHGAVIADGNLKITEYIKHRQQREDEVLQVLAYGSLTAERDGPSSPVNEEELRRWTPMELVKVIYRDVPVTLHVPASQGVFQILKKLEAERKVVTGENDGEDWFMIVL
;
A
#
# COMPACT_ATOMS: atom_id res chain seq x y z
N MET A 1 -15.31 -4.51 10.56
CA MET A 1 -15.71 -4.75 11.98
C MET A 1 -14.85 -5.86 12.51
N VAL A 2 -14.38 -5.78 13.78
CA VAL A 2 -13.59 -6.82 14.45
C VAL A 2 -14.21 -7.11 15.82
N PHE A 3 -14.05 -8.34 16.32
CA PHE A 3 -14.54 -8.75 17.62
C PHE A 3 -13.39 -9.35 18.46
N ARG A 4 -13.24 -8.88 19.69
CA ARG A 4 -12.27 -9.44 20.65
C ARG A 4 -12.89 -10.55 21.46
N LEU A 5 -12.21 -11.67 21.56
CA LEU A 5 -12.47 -12.75 22.51
C LEU A 5 -11.49 -12.56 23.67
N CYS A 6 -12.01 -12.00 24.77
CA CYS A 6 -11.18 -11.61 25.91
C CYS A 6 -10.58 -12.82 26.63
N GLU A 7 -11.30 -13.94 26.71
CA GLU A 7 -10.91 -15.16 27.40
C GLU A 7 -9.65 -15.82 26.82
N GLU A 8 -9.43 -15.62 25.50
CA GLU A 8 -8.27 -16.19 24.80
C GLU A 8 -7.27 -15.12 24.36
N ASP A 9 -7.51 -13.84 24.68
CA ASP A 9 -6.81 -12.70 24.11
C ASP A 9 -6.68 -12.79 22.59
N ALA A 10 -7.78 -13.10 21.91
CA ALA A 10 -7.85 -13.32 20.48
C ALA A 10 -8.74 -12.29 19.78
N LEU A 11 -8.56 -12.14 18.46
CA LEU A 11 -9.32 -11.22 17.65
C LEU A 11 -9.90 -11.91 16.41
N PHE A 12 -11.21 -11.80 16.19
CA PHE A 12 -11.85 -12.10 14.93
C PHE A 12 -11.69 -10.89 14.01
N THR A 13 -10.86 -11.03 12.99
CA THR A 13 -10.37 -9.91 12.18
C THR A 13 -11.21 -9.65 10.94
N GLY A 14 -12.12 -10.58 10.58
CA GLY A 14 -12.78 -10.53 9.27
C GLY A 14 -11.75 -10.48 8.15
N ASP A 15 -11.92 -9.58 7.21
CA ASP A 15 -11.03 -9.41 6.06
C ASP A 15 -9.96 -8.34 6.26
N ASN A 16 -9.77 -7.81 7.50
CA ASN A 16 -8.71 -6.83 7.75
C ASN A 16 -7.31 -7.46 7.64
N ILE A 17 -7.14 -8.67 8.14
CA ILE A 17 -5.96 -9.52 7.88
C ILE A 17 -6.43 -10.94 7.56
N LEU A 18 -5.73 -11.61 6.65
CA LEU A 18 -6.10 -12.93 6.14
C LEU A 18 -5.06 -13.97 6.52
N GLY A 19 -5.49 -15.22 6.65
CA GLY A 19 -4.61 -16.35 6.87
C GLY A 19 -3.76 -16.71 5.64
N HIS A 20 -4.16 -16.24 4.46
CA HIS A 20 -3.39 -16.27 3.22
C HIS A 20 -3.79 -15.11 2.31
N GLY A 21 -2.90 -14.68 1.42
CA GLY A 21 -3.15 -13.59 0.50
C GLY A 21 -3.07 -12.21 1.17
N THR A 22 -3.70 -11.22 0.57
CA THR A 22 -3.67 -9.82 1.00
C THR A 22 -5.07 -9.23 1.00
N SER A 23 -5.35 -8.38 1.98
CA SER A 23 -6.63 -7.70 2.14
C SER A 23 -6.83 -6.62 1.08
N VAL A 24 -8.08 -6.44 0.66
CA VAL A 24 -8.54 -5.33 -0.17
C VAL A 24 -9.03 -4.21 0.76
N PHE A 25 -8.77 -2.97 0.40
CA PHE A 25 -9.19 -1.79 1.15
C PHE A 25 -9.62 -0.68 0.17
N GLU A 26 -10.56 0.13 0.61
CA GLU A 26 -11.08 1.28 -0.15
C GLU A 26 -10.33 2.57 0.16
N ASP A 27 -9.78 2.67 1.38
CA ASP A 27 -9.01 3.81 1.87
C ASP A 27 -7.80 3.28 2.66
N LEU A 28 -6.60 3.61 2.18
CA LEU A 28 -5.35 3.12 2.77
C LEU A 28 -5.07 3.73 4.14
N GLU A 29 -5.37 5.01 4.35
CA GLU A 29 -5.11 5.70 5.62
C GLU A 29 -6.02 5.14 6.73
N VAL A 30 -7.31 5.01 6.44
CA VAL A 30 -8.28 4.41 7.36
C VAL A 30 -7.91 2.96 7.65
N TYR A 31 -7.48 2.21 6.65
CA TYR A 31 -7.04 0.82 6.81
C TYR A 31 -5.83 0.70 7.73
N LEU A 32 -4.77 1.48 7.49
CA LEU A 32 -3.57 1.48 8.33
C LEU A 32 -3.88 1.89 9.77
N SER A 33 -4.68 2.94 9.96
CA SER A 33 -5.15 3.35 11.30
C SER A 33 -5.92 2.25 12.00
N THR A 34 -6.73 1.48 11.27
CA THR A 34 -7.46 0.34 11.81
C THR A 34 -6.52 -0.78 12.25
N LEU A 35 -5.52 -1.12 11.44
CA LEU A 35 -4.50 -2.12 11.77
C LEU A 35 -3.70 -1.73 13.04
N GLU A 36 -3.28 -0.46 13.15
CA GLU A 36 -2.58 0.03 14.34
C GLU A 36 -3.47 -0.06 15.61
N LYS A 37 -4.74 0.31 15.50
CA LYS A 37 -5.69 0.16 16.61
C LYS A 37 -5.86 -1.31 17.00
N MET A 38 -5.97 -2.22 16.05
CA MET A 38 -6.10 -3.65 16.31
C MET A 38 -4.94 -4.18 17.16
N LYS A 39 -3.70 -3.77 16.88
CA LYS A 39 -2.51 -4.15 17.67
C LYS A 39 -2.63 -3.81 19.15
N TYR A 40 -3.39 -2.77 19.48
CA TYR A 40 -3.55 -2.30 20.84
C TYR A 40 -4.52 -3.18 21.67
N TYR A 41 -5.44 -3.88 21.00
CA TYR A 41 -6.53 -4.57 21.67
C TYR A 41 -6.24 -6.03 22.02
N PHE A 42 -5.23 -6.66 21.43
CA PHE A 42 -4.90 -8.07 21.68
C PHE A 42 -3.44 -8.38 21.38
N SER A 43 -2.93 -9.47 21.93
CA SER A 43 -1.56 -9.95 21.69
C SER A 43 -1.51 -11.41 21.19
N GLY A 44 -2.64 -12.11 21.22
CA GLY A 44 -2.73 -13.52 20.91
C GLY A 44 -3.07 -13.82 19.45
N ARG A 45 -3.94 -14.80 19.27
CA ARG A 45 -4.33 -15.32 17.96
C ARG A 45 -5.26 -14.41 17.22
N ALA A 46 -5.18 -14.45 15.88
CA ALA A 46 -6.18 -13.84 15.01
C ALA A 46 -6.97 -14.93 14.25
N TYR A 47 -8.29 -14.75 14.22
CA TYR A 47 -9.23 -15.58 13.48
C TYR A 47 -9.72 -14.79 12.27
N PRO A 48 -9.12 -14.99 11.08
CA PRO A 48 -9.49 -14.26 9.88
C PRO A 48 -10.79 -14.78 9.26
N GLY A 49 -11.42 -13.96 8.41
CA GLY A 49 -12.58 -14.41 7.62
C GLY A 49 -12.22 -15.47 6.57
N HIS A 50 -10.97 -15.45 6.10
CA HIS A 50 -10.46 -16.38 5.09
C HIS A 50 -9.05 -16.85 5.43
N GLY A 51 -8.78 -18.14 5.16
CA GLY A 51 -7.49 -18.78 5.38
C GLY A 51 -7.34 -19.39 6.78
N ALA A 52 -6.10 -19.76 7.11
CA ALA A 52 -5.80 -20.42 8.37
C ALA A 52 -5.79 -19.45 9.56
N VAL A 53 -6.01 -19.98 10.76
CA VAL A 53 -5.83 -19.25 12.03
C VAL A 53 -4.39 -18.74 12.10
N ILE A 54 -4.23 -17.50 12.53
CA ILE A 54 -2.94 -16.82 12.67
C ILE A 54 -2.52 -16.92 14.12
N ALA A 55 -1.43 -17.62 14.38
CA ALA A 55 -0.96 -17.91 15.75
C ALA A 55 -0.48 -16.64 16.48
N ASP A 56 0.17 -15.73 15.78
CA ASP A 56 0.61 -14.41 16.26
C ASP A 56 -0.05 -13.31 15.41
N GLY A 57 -1.17 -12.82 15.90
CA GLY A 57 -1.95 -11.80 15.21
C GLY A 57 -1.24 -10.46 15.15
N ASN A 58 -0.50 -10.08 16.19
CA ASN A 58 0.24 -8.83 16.27
C ASN A 58 1.41 -8.79 15.27
N LEU A 59 2.17 -9.88 15.18
CA LEU A 59 3.22 -10.03 14.18
C LEU A 59 2.64 -9.91 12.76
N LYS A 60 1.52 -10.60 12.50
CA LYS A 60 0.86 -10.57 11.18
C LYS A 60 0.38 -9.17 10.80
N ILE A 61 -0.22 -8.43 11.73
CA ILE A 61 -0.62 -7.04 11.50
C ILE A 61 0.61 -6.18 11.17
N THR A 62 1.71 -6.36 11.90
CA THR A 62 2.96 -5.64 11.67
C THR A 62 3.53 -5.91 10.27
N GLU A 63 3.47 -7.17 9.79
CA GLU A 63 3.82 -7.55 8.42
C GLU A 63 2.95 -6.81 7.38
N TYR A 64 1.63 -6.74 7.62
CA TYR A 64 0.71 -6.03 6.73
C TYR A 64 1.03 -4.54 6.64
N ILE A 65 1.23 -3.86 7.78
CA ILE A 65 1.60 -2.45 7.83
C ILE A 65 2.91 -2.20 7.07
N LYS A 66 3.95 -3.00 7.38
CA LYS A 66 5.26 -2.90 6.72
C LYS A 66 5.17 -3.12 5.21
N HIS A 67 4.39 -4.09 4.76
CA HIS A 67 4.18 -4.35 3.34
C HIS A 67 3.51 -3.15 2.64
N ARG A 68 2.54 -2.48 3.28
CA ARG A 68 1.89 -1.28 2.72
C ARG A 68 2.85 -0.10 2.67
N GLN A 69 3.65 0.11 3.70
CA GLN A 69 4.70 1.14 3.73
C GLN A 69 5.74 0.91 2.63
N GLN A 70 6.20 -0.33 2.47
CA GLN A 70 7.13 -0.67 1.39
C GLN A 70 6.54 -0.34 0.01
N ARG A 71 5.26 -0.64 -0.24
CA ARG A 71 4.60 -0.29 -1.51
C ARG A 71 4.49 1.22 -1.71
N GLU A 72 4.24 1.97 -0.66
CA GLU A 72 4.23 3.44 -0.70
C GLU A 72 5.62 3.98 -1.07
N ASP A 73 6.68 3.45 -0.45
CA ASP A 73 8.07 3.83 -0.76
C ASP A 73 8.43 3.51 -2.23
N GLU A 74 8.01 2.35 -2.74
CA GLU A 74 8.23 1.96 -4.13
C GLU A 74 7.51 2.90 -5.12
N VAL A 75 6.26 3.29 -4.81
CA VAL A 75 5.51 4.28 -5.61
C VAL A 75 6.24 5.61 -5.62
N LEU A 76 6.65 6.12 -4.47
CA LEU A 76 7.41 7.37 -4.37
C LEU A 76 8.73 7.30 -5.14
N GLN A 77 9.44 6.17 -5.05
CA GLN A 77 10.69 5.97 -5.76
C GLN A 77 10.50 6.00 -7.29
N VAL A 78 9.46 5.34 -7.81
CA VAL A 78 9.17 5.36 -9.25
C VAL A 78 8.72 6.75 -9.70
N LEU A 79 7.90 7.45 -8.91
CA LEU A 79 7.49 8.83 -9.20
C LEU A 79 8.70 9.77 -9.29
N ALA A 80 9.69 9.60 -8.39
CA ALA A 80 10.87 10.46 -8.32
C ALA A 80 11.93 10.13 -9.38
N TYR A 81 12.16 8.84 -9.66
CA TYR A 81 13.32 8.38 -10.44
C TYR A 81 12.96 7.56 -11.69
N GLY A 82 11.69 7.26 -11.90
CA GLY A 82 11.23 6.46 -13.05
C GLY A 82 11.51 4.96 -12.96
N SER A 83 12.18 4.47 -11.90
CA SER A 83 12.52 3.05 -11.72
C SER A 83 12.73 2.68 -10.26
N LEU A 84 12.68 1.36 -9.95
CA LEU A 84 13.00 0.82 -8.62
C LEU A 84 14.51 0.60 -8.41
N THR A 85 15.32 0.64 -9.47
CA THR A 85 16.75 0.32 -9.43
C THR A 85 17.66 1.55 -9.38
N ALA A 86 17.10 2.75 -9.34
CA ALA A 86 17.88 3.95 -9.11
C ALA A 86 18.50 3.90 -7.72
N GLU A 87 19.81 3.72 -7.66
CA GLU A 87 20.56 3.67 -6.39
C GLU A 87 20.41 5.02 -5.67
N ARG A 88 20.16 4.95 -4.36
CA ARG A 88 20.13 6.12 -3.47
C ARG A 88 21.48 6.83 -3.33
N ASP A 89 22.56 6.27 -3.92
CA ASP A 89 23.96 6.65 -3.70
C ASP A 89 24.62 7.34 -4.90
N GLY A 90 23.88 7.83 -5.90
CA GLY A 90 24.44 8.67 -6.96
C GLY A 90 23.97 10.11 -6.84
N PRO A 91 24.81 11.12 -7.19
CA PRO A 91 24.34 12.49 -7.34
C PRO A 91 23.50 12.59 -8.62
N SER A 92 22.30 12.02 -8.60
CA SER A 92 21.29 12.43 -9.54
C SER A 92 20.96 13.85 -9.15
N SER A 93 21.40 14.80 -9.94
CA SER A 93 20.98 16.19 -9.86
C SER A 93 19.47 16.21 -9.59
N PRO A 94 18.96 17.10 -8.75
CA PRO A 94 17.52 17.24 -8.57
C PRO A 94 16.92 17.33 -9.96
N VAL A 95 15.97 16.45 -10.25
CA VAL A 95 15.24 16.42 -11.51
C VAL A 95 14.72 17.84 -11.68
N ASN A 96 15.12 18.55 -12.73
CA ASN A 96 14.61 19.88 -13.01
C ASN A 96 13.09 19.77 -13.09
N GLU A 97 12.34 20.72 -12.55
CA GLU A 97 10.87 20.73 -12.55
C GLU A 97 10.28 20.47 -13.96
N GLU A 98 11.03 20.77 -15.03
CA GLU A 98 10.68 20.52 -16.43
C GLU A 98 10.77 19.03 -16.84
N GLU A 99 11.41 18.17 -16.04
CA GLU A 99 11.56 16.72 -16.30
C GLU A 99 10.62 15.85 -15.46
N LEU A 100 9.78 16.44 -14.61
CA LEU A 100 8.83 15.70 -13.78
C LEU A 100 7.79 15.00 -14.65
N ARG A 101 7.85 13.67 -14.64
CA ARG A 101 6.95 12.83 -15.43
C ARG A 101 5.59 12.67 -14.73
N ARG A 102 4.54 12.74 -15.53
CA ARG A 102 3.18 12.34 -15.12
C ARG A 102 3.04 10.83 -15.26
N TRP A 103 2.44 10.21 -14.28
CA TRP A 103 2.26 8.77 -14.22
C TRP A 103 0.81 8.41 -14.00
N THR A 104 0.29 7.47 -14.78
CA THR A 104 -0.99 6.84 -14.46
C THR A 104 -0.77 5.69 -13.46
N PRO A 105 -1.79 5.27 -12.68
CA PRO A 105 -1.68 4.12 -11.79
C PRO A 105 -1.22 2.84 -12.52
N MET A 106 -1.68 2.64 -13.76
CA MET A 106 -1.31 1.46 -14.55
C MET A 106 0.15 1.49 -15.02
N GLU A 107 0.69 2.65 -15.33
CA GLU A 107 2.13 2.78 -15.67
C GLU A 107 3.00 2.45 -14.47
N LEU A 108 2.65 2.93 -13.26
CA LEU A 108 3.34 2.59 -12.02
C LEU A 108 3.28 1.09 -11.75
N VAL A 109 2.12 0.45 -11.94
CA VAL A 109 1.96 -1.00 -11.81
C VAL A 109 2.90 -1.76 -12.73
N LYS A 110 3.03 -1.36 -13.99
CA LYS A 110 3.93 -2.02 -14.95
C LYS A 110 5.39 -1.98 -14.52
N VAL A 111 5.81 -0.95 -13.79
CA VAL A 111 7.17 -0.82 -13.26
C VAL A 111 7.34 -1.59 -11.96
N ILE A 112 6.43 -1.40 -11.00
CA ILE A 112 6.52 -1.96 -9.65
C ILE A 112 6.26 -3.47 -9.65
N TYR A 113 5.32 -3.93 -10.48
CA TYR A 113 4.87 -5.32 -10.55
C TYR A 113 5.33 -6.03 -11.83
N ARG A 114 6.47 -5.62 -12.42
CA ARG A 114 7.01 -6.19 -13.68
C ARG A 114 7.17 -7.71 -13.65
N ASP A 115 7.46 -8.29 -12.47
CA ASP A 115 7.69 -9.73 -12.27
C ASP A 115 6.39 -10.48 -11.88
N VAL A 116 5.24 -9.79 -11.90
CA VAL A 116 3.93 -10.34 -11.54
C VAL A 116 3.11 -10.55 -12.82
N PRO A 117 2.33 -11.66 -12.93
CA PRO A 117 1.48 -11.90 -14.09
C PRO A 117 0.56 -10.71 -14.42
N VAL A 118 0.46 -10.36 -15.70
CA VAL A 118 -0.31 -9.19 -16.19
C VAL A 118 -1.79 -9.25 -15.77
N THR A 119 -2.35 -10.45 -15.58
CA THR A 119 -3.71 -10.65 -15.09
C THR A 119 -3.96 -10.06 -13.70
N LEU A 120 -2.89 -9.87 -12.91
CA LEU A 120 -2.96 -9.25 -11.58
C LEU A 120 -2.69 -7.74 -11.60
N HIS A 121 -2.35 -7.15 -12.74
CA HIS A 121 -2.06 -5.71 -12.84
C HIS A 121 -3.32 -4.85 -12.60
N VAL A 122 -4.49 -5.29 -13.07
CA VAL A 122 -5.75 -4.54 -12.85
C VAL A 122 -6.10 -4.45 -11.36
N PRO A 123 -6.17 -5.54 -10.58
CA PRO A 123 -6.36 -5.42 -9.13
C PRO A 123 -5.22 -4.68 -8.43
N ALA A 124 -3.96 -4.79 -8.89
CA ALA A 124 -2.84 -4.05 -8.33
C ALA A 124 -2.97 -2.54 -8.56
N SER A 125 -3.52 -2.11 -9.71
CA SER A 125 -3.69 -0.68 -10.01
C SER A 125 -4.66 0.01 -9.05
N GLN A 126 -5.66 -0.69 -8.54
CA GLN A 126 -6.55 -0.16 -7.51
C GLN A 126 -5.79 0.11 -6.20
N GLY A 127 -4.90 -0.81 -5.79
CA GLY A 127 -4.05 -0.62 -4.62
C GLY A 127 -3.07 0.55 -4.78
N VAL A 128 -2.44 0.69 -5.95
CA VAL A 128 -1.57 1.83 -6.28
C VAL A 128 -2.35 3.14 -6.29
N PHE A 129 -3.56 3.14 -6.84
CA PHE A 129 -4.43 4.32 -6.82
C PHE A 129 -4.74 4.79 -5.39
N GLN A 130 -5.02 3.87 -4.45
CA GLN A 130 -5.25 4.22 -3.06
C GLN A 130 -3.99 4.80 -2.37
N ILE A 131 -2.80 4.29 -2.72
CA ILE A 131 -1.53 4.88 -2.26
C ILE A 131 -1.41 6.31 -2.79
N LEU A 132 -1.66 6.54 -4.07
CA LEU A 132 -1.57 7.86 -4.69
C LEU A 132 -2.56 8.86 -4.06
N LYS A 133 -3.79 8.43 -3.76
CA LYS A 133 -4.77 9.26 -3.06
C LYS A 133 -4.32 9.66 -1.65
N LYS A 134 -3.71 8.74 -0.90
CA LYS A 134 -3.09 9.04 0.40
C LYS A 134 -1.95 10.05 0.23
N LEU A 135 -1.05 9.84 -0.73
CA LEU A 135 0.07 10.75 -1.01
C LEU A 135 -0.39 12.14 -1.46
N GLU A 136 -1.51 12.23 -2.19
CA GLU A 136 -2.15 13.49 -2.57
C GLU A 136 -2.68 14.23 -1.32
N ALA A 137 -3.37 13.53 -0.42
CA ALA A 137 -3.84 14.10 0.84
C ALA A 137 -2.68 14.58 1.72
N GLU A 138 -1.53 13.91 1.69
CA GLU A 138 -0.28 14.30 2.35
C GLU A 138 0.49 15.41 1.59
N ARG A 139 -0.01 15.87 0.44
CA ARG A 139 0.63 16.88 -0.44
C ARG A 139 2.00 16.47 -0.97
N LYS A 140 2.28 15.17 -1.07
CA LYS A 140 3.50 14.61 -1.66
C LYS A 140 3.39 14.44 -3.17
N VAL A 141 2.18 14.38 -3.70
CA VAL A 141 1.89 14.33 -5.13
C VAL A 141 0.79 15.31 -5.49
N VAL A 142 0.79 15.73 -6.76
CA VAL A 142 -0.31 16.46 -7.39
C VAL A 142 -0.95 15.56 -8.43
N THR A 143 -2.24 15.75 -8.65
CA THR A 143 -3.03 15.01 -9.62
C THR A 143 -3.66 15.93 -10.66
N GLY A 144 -4.02 15.38 -11.78
CA GLY A 144 -4.86 15.99 -12.82
C GLY A 144 -5.47 14.90 -13.68
N GLU A 145 -6.29 15.28 -14.61
CA GLU A 145 -6.96 14.39 -15.54
C GLU A 145 -6.55 14.75 -16.98
N ASN A 146 -6.32 13.74 -17.80
CA ASN A 146 -6.14 13.89 -19.23
C ASN A 146 -6.85 12.75 -19.96
N ASP A 147 -7.70 13.08 -20.93
CA ASP A 147 -8.46 12.11 -21.72
C ASP A 147 -9.27 11.08 -20.90
N GLY A 148 -9.74 11.47 -19.69
CA GLY A 148 -10.50 10.59 -18.80
C GLY A 148 -9.63 9.66 -17.94
N GLU A 149 -8.31 9.84 -17.96
CA GLU A 149 -7.39 9.12 -17.05
C GLU A 149 -6.74 10.07 -16.05
N ASP A 150 -6.75 9.65 -14.77
CA ASP A 150 -6.03 10.36 -13.70
C ASP A 150 -4.53 10.16 -13.86
N TRP A 151 -3.76 11.24 -13.76
CA TRP A 151 -2.31 11.21 -13.65
C TRP A 151 -1.82 11.82 -12.34
N PHE A 152 -0.65 11.39 -11.92
CA PHE A 152 0.01 11.81 -10.68
C PHE A 152 1.46 12.19 -10.93
N MET A 153 1.95 13.19 -10.18
CA MET A 153 3.31 13.70 -10.27
C MET A 153 3.80 14.04 -8.86
N ILE A 154 5.07 13.71 -8.57
CA ILE A 154 5.67 14.03 -7.27
C ILE A 154 5.81 15.55 -7.08
N VAL A 155 5.64 16.02 -5.85
CA VAL A 155 5.96 17.39 -5.45
C VAL A 155 7.35 17.37 -4.82
N LEU A 156 8.27 18.18 -5.35
CA LEU A 156 9.64 18.32 -4.86
C LEU A 156 9.74 19.42 -3.79
#